data_66b2a7e5e127a622ccf6dbff2d5d73b2
#
_entry.id   66b2a7e5e127a622ccf6dbff2d5d73b2
#
_cell.length_a   1.000
_cell.length_b   1.000
_cell.length_c   1.000
_cell.angle_alpha   90.00
_cell.angle_beta   90.00
_cell.angle_gamma   90.00
#
_symmetry.space_group_name_H-M   'P 1'
#
loop_
_entity.id
_entity.type
_entity.pdbx_description
1 polymer ?
#
loop_
_entity_poly.entity_id
_entity_poly.type
_entity_poly.pdbx_seq_one_letter_code
_entity_poly.pdbx_strand_id
1 'polypeptide(L)'
;MTKKTYLRRLAGEAEKLFAGQSIEQYAAICYRRSPGLKDVQILLITSRDSGRWVIPKGWPIEGKLPHQVAEREAWEEAGVKGKARKKSFGYYTYLKVLDTGDTVPSVVQVHLLEVTGLDERFPEKGQRQLQWLSPNEAAARVREPELKSLLRMAETVLAPDR
;
A
#
# COMPACT_ATOMS: atom_id res chain seq x y z
N MET A 1 14.59 -10.06 2.27
CA MET A 1 13.95 -11.39 2.39
C MET A 1 14.59 -12.33 1.38
N THR A 2 15.04 -13.50 1.82
CA THR A 2 15.62 -14.49 0.90
C THR A 2 14.51 -15.15 0.05
N LYS A 3 14.85 -15.61 -1.15
CA LYS A 3 13.94 -16.35 -2.04
C LYS A 3 13.28 -17.55 -1.34
N LYS A 4 14.02 -18.24 -0.46
CA LYS A 4 13.54 -19.38 0.33
C LYS A 4 12.46 -18.98 1.34
N THR A 5 12.60 -17.79 1.96
CA THR A 5 11.63 -17.26 2.92
C THR A 5 10.33 -16.84 2.21
N TYR A 6 10.47 -16.23 1.03
CA TYR A 6 9.34 -15.84 0.20
C TYR A 6 8.51 -17.07 -0.23
N LEU A 7 9.17 -18.12 -0.72
CA LEU A 7 8.49 -19.36 -1.14
C LEU A 7 7.77 -20.06 0.01
N ARG A 8 8.37 -20.08 1.22
CA ARG A 8 7.70 -20.65 2.40
C ARG A 8 6.45 -19.87 2.79
N ARG A 9 6.49 -18.55 2.70
CA ARG A 9 5.30 -17.71 2.95
C ARG A 9 4.22 -17.96 1.91
N LEU A 10 4.62 -18.04 0.65
CA LEU A 10 3.69 -18.31 -0.45
C LEU A 10 3.00 -19.68 -0.26
N ALA A 11 3.75 -20.70 0.14
CA ALA A 11 3.18 -22.02 0.43
C ALA A 11 2.18 -21.99 1.59
N GLY A 12 2.51 -21.28 2.67
CA GLY A 12 1.62 -21.11 3.82
C GLY A 12 0.33 -20.35 3.46
N GLU A 13 0.45 -19.31 2.63
CA GLU A 13 -0.70 -18.57 2.16
C GLU A 13 -1.56 -19.36 1.16
N ALA A 14 -0.93 -20.19 0.33
CA ALA A 14 -1.64 -21.10 -0.56
C ALA A 14 -2.47 -22.12 0.22
N GLU A 15 -1.93 -22.66 1.32
CA GLU A 15 -2.69 -23.57 2.20
C GLU A 15 -3.93 -22.87 2.79
N LYS A 16 -3.81 -21.63 3.22
CA LYS A 16 -4.95 -20.82 3.72
C LYS A 16 -6.01 -20.64 2.64
N LEU A 17 -5.62 -20.41 1.40
CA LEU A 17 -6.56 -20.28 0.28
C LEU A 17 -7.30 -21.57 0.01
N PHE A 18 -6.62 -22.71 0.02
CA PHE A 18 -7.26 -24.02 -0.13
C PHE A 18 -8.23 -24.32 1.01
N ALA A 19 -7.99 -23.72 2.18
CA ALA A 19 -8.93 -23.78 3.31
C ALA A 19 -10.05 -22.72 3.24
N GLY A 20 -10.17 -21.97 2.13
CA GLY A 20 -11.17 -20.93 1.95
C GLY A 20 -10.80 -19.58 2.57
N GLN A 21 -9.54 -19.39 2.96
CA GLN A 21 -9.03 -18.14 3.51
C GLN A 21 -8.36 -17.28 2.43
N SER A 22 -8.53 -15.96 2.52
CA SER A 22 -7.85 -15.01 1.64
C SER A 22 -6.43 -14.71 2.12
N ILE A 23 -5.57 -14.30 1.19
CA ILE A 23 -4.26 -13.73 1.51
C ILE A 23 -4.47 -12.33 2.09
N GLU A 24 -3.78 -12.04 3.20
CA GLU A 24 -3.79 -10.72 3.82
C GLU A 24 -2.54 -9.94 3.47
N GLN A 25 -2.74 -8.65 3.17
CA GLN A 25 -1.66 -7.68 3.00
C GLN A 25 -2.02 -6.39 3.74
N TYR A 26 -1.01 -5.59 4.02
CA TYR A 26 -1.16 -4.30 4.70
C TYR A 26 -0.56 -3.20 3.85
N ALA A 27 -1.29 -2.09 3.72
CA ALA A 27 -0.94 -1.02 2.81
C ALA A 27 -1.05 0.35 3.48
N ALA A 28 -0.34 1.31 2.90
CA ALA A 28 -0.37 2.70 3.34
C ALA A 28 -0.89 3.62 2.23
N ILE A 29 -1.88 4.44 2.56
CA ILE A 29 -2.16 5.67 1.81
C ILE A 29 -1.26 6.74 2.41
N CYS A 30 -0.15 7.01 1.74
CA CYS A 30 0.84 8.01 2.15
C CYS A 30 0.40 9.37 1.68
N TYR A 31 0.19 10.30 2.61
CA TYR A 31 -0.23 11.65 2.27
C TYR A 31 0.71 12.70 2.85
N ARG A 32 0.81 13.81 2.15
CA ARG A 32 1.52 15.00 2.61
C ARG A 32 0.69 16.24 2.33
N ARG A 33 0.93 17.28 3.14
CA ARG A 33 0.37 18.60 2.91
C ARG A 33 1.49 19.50 2.41
N SER A 34 1.26 20.14 1.27
CA SER A 34 2.21 21.13 0.78
C SER A 34 2.09 22.42 1.59
N PRO A 35 3.21 23.07 1.98
CA PRO A 35 3.17 24.35 2.66
C PRO A 35 2.37 25.38 1.86
N GLY A 36 1.39 26.00 2.50
CA GLY A 36 0.53 27.01 1.87
C GLY A 36 -0.62 26.48 1.01
N LEU A 37 -0.72 25.17 0.82
CA LEU A 37 -1.82 24.55 0.12
C LEU A 37 -2.77 23.86 1.11
N LYS A 38 -4.07 24.05 0.91
CA LYS A 38 -5.11 23.38 1.72
C LYS A 38 -5.26 21.89 1.34
N ASP A 39 -4.76 21.52 0.19
CA ASP A 39 -4.99 20.20 -0.38
C ASP A 39 -3.88 19.22 -0.01
N VAL A 40 -4.27 17.99 0.23
CA VAL A 40 -3.33 16.89 0.44
C VAL A 40 -2.90 16.31 -0.90
N GLN A 41 -1.68 15.78 -0.92
CA GLN A 41 -1.18 14.95 -2.02
C GLN A 41 -1.00 13.52 -1.53
N ILE A 42 -1.33 12.57 -2.37
CA ILE A 42 -1.19 11.14 -2.10
C ILE A 42 -0.13 10.56 -3.03
N LEU A 43 0.70 9.68 -2.47
CA LEU A 43 1.74 8.99 -3.22
C LEU A 43 1.19 7.73 -3.87
N LEU A 44 1.35 7.63 -5.17
CA LEU A 44 1.22 6.37 -5.89
C LEU A 44 2.59 5.91 -6.38
N ILE A 45 2.74 4.60 -6.47
CA ILE A 45 3.94 3.94 -7.00
C ILE A 45 3.52 2.96 -8.09
N THR A 46 4.44 2.58 -8.95
CA THR A 46 4.16 1.56 -9.96
C THR A 46 4.45 0.16 -9.41
N SER A 47 3.61 -0.80 -9.77
CA SER A 47 3.86 -2.21 -9.51
C SER A 47 5.06 -2.66 -10.35
N ARG A 48 5.99 -3.41 -9.76
CA ARG A 48 7.16 -3.95 -10.46
C ARG A 48 6.78 -4.92 -11.59
N ASP A 49 5.71 -5.67 -11.39
CA ASP A 49 5.30 -6.72 -12.34
C ASP A 49 4.50 -6.15 -13.52
N SER A 50 3.55 -5.26 -13.25
CA SER A 50 2.62 -4.77 -14.27
C SER A 50 2.86 -3.32 -14.69
N GLY A 51 3.61 -2.54 -13.91
CA GLY A 51 3.79 -1.10 -14.15
C GLY A 51 2.55 -0.26 -13.85
N ARG A 52 1.47 -0.85 -13.35
CA ARG A 52 0.25 -0.10 -13.01
C ARG A 52 0.41 0.64 -11.69
N TRP A 53 -0.37 1.69 -11.51
CA TRP A 53 -0.32 2.51 -10.30
C TRP A 53 -1.01 1.82 -9.13
N VAL A 54 -0.31 1.78 -8.01
CA VAL A 54 -0.74 1.13 -6.76
C VAL A 54 -0.29 1.97 -5.56
N ILE A 55 -0.75 1.58 -4.37
CA ILE A 55 -0.20 2.10 -3.11
C ILE A 55 0.82 1.11 -2.53
N PRO A 56 1.79 1.56 -1.71
CA PRO A 56 2.72 0.66 -1.03
C PRO A 56 2.00 -0.37 -0.17
N LYS A 57 2.38 -1.63 -0.31
CA LYS A 57 1.76 -2.73 0.44
C LYS A 57 2.69 -3.93 0.51
N GLY A 58 2.45 -4.75 1.50
CA GLY A 58 3.20 -6.01 1.64
C GLY A 58 2.54 -7.00 2.58
N TRP A 59 3.23 -8.10 2.74
CA TRP A 59 2.82 -9.25 3.54
C TRP A 59 2.95 -8.98 5.03
N PRO A 60 2.18 -9.69 5.87
CA PRO A 60 2.39 -9.65 7.32
C PRO A 60 3.85 -9.91 7.68
N ILE A 61 4.35 -9.19 8.65
CA ILE A 61 5.71 -9.35 9.19
C ILE A 61 5.59 -9.83 10.62
N GLU A 62 6.24 -10.92 10.95
CA GLU A 62 6.24 -11.48 12.30
C GLU A 62 6.71 -10.42 13.31
N GLY A 63 5.95 -10.27 14.40
CA GLY A 63 6.25 -9.31 15.46
C GLY A 63 5.83 -7.87 15.16
N LYS A 64 5.21 -7.60 13.99
CA LYS A 64 4.72 -6.27 13.63
C LYS A 64 3.20 -6.22 13.53
N LEU A 65 2.62 -5.13 14.04
CA LEU A 65 1.20 -4.83 13.88
C LEU A 65 0.92 -4.34 12.44
N PRO A 66 -0.33 -4.43 11.97
CA PRO A 66 -0.68 -4.04 10.59
C PRO A 66 -0.20 -2.65 10.18
N HIS A 67 -0.39 -1.64 11.01
CA HIS A 67 0.07 -0.28 10.70
C HIS A 67 1.59 -0.17 10.64
N GLN A 68 2.31 -0.98 11.41
CA GLN A 68 3.78 -1.03 11.37
C GLN A 68 4.28 -1.68 10.09
N VAL A 69 3.57 -2.69 9.58
CA VAL A 69 3.86 -3.29 8.28
C VAL A 69 3.66 -2.27 7.17
N ALA A 70 2.56 -1.53 7.22
CA ALA A 70 2.28 -0.46 6.25
C ALA A 70 3.40 0.60 6.22
N GLU A 71 3.90 1.01 7.40
CA GLU A 71 5.05 1.93 7.50
C GLU A 71 6.30 1.33 6.86
N ARG A 72 6.58 0.09 7.15
CA ARG A 72 7.77 -0.61 6.65
C ARG A 72 7.74 -0.73 5.12
N GLU A 73 6.61 -1.12 4.57
CA GLU A 73 6.44 -1.24 3.12
C GLU A 73 6.53 0.10 2.41
N ALA A 74 5.96 1.15 2.99
CA ALA A 74 6.07 2.50 2.44
C ALA A 74 7.53 2.97 2.38
N TRP A 75 8.32 2.64 3.37
CA TRP A 75 9.74 2.95 3.36
C TRP A 75 10.51 2.08 2.37
N GLU A 76 10.30 0.77 2.38
CA GLU A 76 11.02 -0.15 1.50
C GLU A 76 10.77 0.14 0.01
N GLU A 77 9.53 0.42 -0.33
CA GLU A 77 9.10 0.61 -1.72
C GLU A 77 9.28 2.05 -2.22
N ALA A 78 9.16 3.04 -1.35
CA ALA A 78 9.09 4.45 -1.75
C ALA A 78 9.98 5.41 -0.96
N GLY A 79 10.70 4.93 0.04
CA GLY A 79 11.53 5.78 0.90
C GLY A 79 10.75 6.70 1.83
N VAL A 80 9.47 6.41 2.04
CA VAL A 80 8.59 7.23 2.87
C VAL A 80 8.87 6.99 4.35
N LYS A 81 9.09 8.08 5.08
CA LYS A 81 9.11 8.10 6.54
C LYS A 81 7.82 8.74 7.03
N GLY A 82 7.21 8.14 8.03
CA GLY A 82 6.00 8.71 8.61
C GLY A 82 5.37 7.76 9.60
N LYS A 83 4.22 8.17 10.11
CA LYS A 83 3.44 7.38 11.05
C LYS A 83 2.11 6.97 10.45
N ALA A 84 1.86 5.67 10.38
CA ALA A 84 0.58 5.14 10.01
C ALA A 84 -0.37 5.13 11.21
N ARG A 85 -1.63 5.46 10.97
CA ARG A 85 -2.66 5.36 11.99
C ARG A 85 -2.89 3.90 12.35
N LYS A 86 -2.94 3.61 13.63
CA LYS A 86 -3.17 2.26 14.14
C LYS A 86 -4.51 1.68 13.69
N LYS A 87 -5.54 2.51 13.65
CA LYS A 87 -6.87 2.13 13.16
C LYS A 87 -6.83 1.97 11.65
N SER A 88 -7.40 0.89 11.13
CA SER A 88 -7.55 0.70 9.69
C SER A 88 -8.47 1.77 9.10
N PHE A 89 -8.12 2.26 7.91
CA PHE A 89 -8.92 3.21 7.15
C PHE A 89 -9.99 2.49 6.32
N GLY A 90 -9.67 1.31 5.85
CA GLY A 90 -10.56 0.48 5.06
C GLY A 90 -9.84 -0.70 4.45
N TYR A 91 -10.51 -1.37 3.54
CA TYR A 91 -10.02 -2.58 2.90
C TYR A 91 -10.33 -2.53 1.41
N TYR A 92 -9.46 -3.15 0.61
CA TYR A 92 -9.77 -3.44 -0.78
C TYR A 92 -9.27 -4.83 -1.15
N THR A 93 -9.82 -5.38 -2.21
CA THR A 93 -9.46 -6.70 -2.69
C THR A 93 -8.94 -6.63 -4.12
N TYR A 94 -8.04 -7.52 -4.44
CA TYR A 94 -7.58 -7.71 -5.81
C TYR A 94 -7.15 -9.16 -6.04
N LEU A 95 -7.05 -9.55 -7.30
CA LEU A 95 -6.52 -10.86 -7.66
C LEU A 95 -5.01 -10.73 -7.87
N LYS A 96 -4.26 -11.39 -6.98
CA LYS A 96 -2.81 -11.44 -7.10
C LYS A 96 -2.42 -12.59 -8.03
N VAL A 97 -1.55 -12.29 -8.99
CA VAL A 97 -0.99 -13.32 -9.87
C VAL A 97 0.26 -13.90 -9.22
N LEU A 98 0.27 -15.22 -9.02
CA LEU A 98 1.41 -15.95 -8.47
C LEU A 98 2.40 -16.30 -9.59
N ASP A 99 3.62 -16.70 -9.20
CA ASP A 99 4.67 -17.11 -10.15
C ASP A 99 4.24 -18.31 -11.02
N THR A 100 3.30 -19.12 -10.55
CA THR A 100 2.70 -20.24 -11.29
C THR A 100 1.71 -19.81 -12.36
N GLY A 101 1.32 -18.52 -12.40
CA GLY A 101 0.25 -18.01 -13.25
C GLY A 101 -1.14 -18.09 -12.63
N ASP A 102 -1.29 -18.79 -11.49
CA ASP A 102 -2.56 -18.86 -10.77
C ASP A 102 -2.88 -17.52 -10.13
N THR A 103 -4.16 -17.19 -10.04
CA THR A 103 -4.63 -15.98 -9.35
C THR A 103 -5.23 -16.35 -7.99
N VAL A 104 -4.93 -15.52 -7.00
CA VAL A 104 -5.45 -15.70 -5.64
C VAL A 104 -6.03 -14.38 -5.14
N PRO A 105 -7.20 -14.42 -4.45
CA PRO A 105 -7.76 -13.21 -3.87
C PRO A 105 -6.90 -12.73 -2.70
N SER A 106 -6.60 -11.44 -2.71
CA SER A 106 -5.86 -10.77 -1.64
C SER A 106 -6.73 -9.69 -1.02
N VAL A 107 -6.83 -9.68 0.31
CA VAL A 107 -7.50 -8.63 1.08
C VAL A 107 -6.42 -7.70 1.62
N VAL A 108 -6.52 -6.43 1.31
CA VAL A 108 -5.54 -5.42 1.72
C VAL A 108 -6.17 -4.51 2.76
N GLN A 109 -5.61 -4.52 3.95
CA GLN A 109 -5.97 -3.57 5.01
C GLN A 109 -5.16 -2.29 4.82
N VAL A 110 -5.87 -1.16 4.71
CA VAL A 110 -5.25 0.14 4.39
C VAL A 110 -5.17 1.02 5.63
N HIS A 111 -4.03 1.65 5.83
CA HIS A 111 -3.79 2.63 6.89
C HIS A 111 -3.39 3.97 6.29
N LEU A 112 -3.92 5.07 6.83
CA LEU A 112 -3.46 6.40 6.49
C LEU A 112 -2.10 6.64 7.13
N LEU A 113 -1.15 7.14 6.35
CA LEU A 113 0.21 7.44 6.80
C LEU A 113 0.57 8.88 6.48
N GLU A 114 0.79 9.67 7.54
CA GLU A 114 1.27 11.03 7.37
C GLU A 114 2.77 11.03 7.12
N VAL A 115 3.18 11.56 5.97
CA VAL A 115 4.59 11.60 5.58
C VAL A 115 5.29 12.73 6.31
N THR A 116 6.34 12.38 7.05
CA THR A 116 7.19 13.33 7.79
C THR A 116 8.53 13.57 7.12
N GLY A 117 8.92 12.71 6.18
CA GLY A 117 10.16 12.83 5.45
C GLY A 117 10.29 11.79 4.35
N LEU A 118 11.27 11.99 3.50
CA LEU A 118 11.60 11.08 2.41
C LEU A 118 13.08 10.73 2.50
N ASP A 119 13.40 9.43 2.50
CA ASP A 119 14.77 8.96 2.42
C ASP A 119 15.22 8.89 0.96
N GLU A 120 16.45 9.31 0.71
CA GLU A 120 17.05 9.17 -0.61
C GLU A 120 17.55 7.74 -0.87
N ARG A 121 17.80 6.98 0.20
CA ARG A 121 18.27 5.59 0.14
C ARG A 121 17.26 4.68 0.83
N PHE A 122 16.74 3.74 0.06
CA PHE A 122 15.78 2.74 0.54
C PHE A 122 15.87 1.48 -0.32
N PRO A 123 15.39 0.33 0.16
CA PRO A 123 15.65 -0.98 -0.47
C PRO A 123 15.29 -1.07 -1.95
N GLU A 124 14.13 -0.57 -2.36
CA GLU A 124 13.65 -0.73 -3.74
C GLU A 124 13.80 0.55 -4.59
N LYS A 125 14.71 1.44 -4.18
CA LYS A 125 14.98 2.67 -4.94
C LYS A 125 15.31 2.37 -6.39
N GLY A 126 14.68 3.10 -7.31
CA GLY A 126 14.90 2.95 -8.75
C GLY A 126 14.10 1.82 -9.40
N GLN A 127 13.40 1.00 -8.62
CA GLN A 127 12.60 -0.11 -9.16
C GLN A 127 11.17 0.30 -9.52
N ARG A 128 10.72 1.46 -9.05
CA ARG A 128 9.35 1.96 -9.23
C ARG A 128 9.36 3.42 -9.60
N GLN A 129 8.36 3.84 -10.36
CA GLN A 129 8.04 5.25 -10.52
C GLN A 129 7.20 5.70 -9.33
N LEU A 130 7.43 6.91 -8.86
CA LEU A 130 6.71 7.52 -7.76
C LEU A 130 6.06 8.81 -8.24
N GLN A 131 4.80 9.04 -7.87
CA GLN A 131 4.10 10.26 -8.23
C GLN A 131 3.19 10.74 -7.11
N TRP A 132 3.27 12.04 -6.81
CA TRP A 132 2.37 12.71 -5.89
C TRP A 132 1.19 13.29 -6.66
N LEU A 133 -0.02 12.95 -6.24
CA LEU A 133 -1.25 13.29 -6.92
C LEU A 133 -2.29 13.79 -5.92
N SER A 134 -3.27 14.58 -6.41
CA SER A 134 -4.46 14.84 -5.61
C SER A 134 -5.21 13.53 -5.36
N PRO A 135 -6.05 13.44 -4.30
CA PRO A 135 -6.84 12.24 -4.04
C PRO A 135 -7.68 11.78 -5.24
N ASN A 136 -8.32 12.72 -5.94
CA ASN A 136 -9.13 12.41 -7.11
C ASN A 136 -8.31 11.89 -8.29
N GLU A 137 -7.16 12.50 -8.55
CA GLU A 137 -6.23 12.02 -9.58
C GLU A 137 -5.69 10.62 -9.24
N ALA A 138 -5.33 10.41 -7.98
CA ALA A 138 -4.88 9.09 -7.51
C ALA A 138 -5.98 8.04 -7.70
N ALA A 139 -7.22 8.36 -7.33
CA ALA A 139 -8.36 7.48 -7.53
C ALA A 139 -8.58 7.13 -9.01
N ALA A 140 -8.34 8.07 -9.92
CA ALA A 140 -8.46 7.84 -11.35
C ALA A 140 -7.38 6.90 -11.91
N ARG A 141 -6.20 6.83 -11.26
CA ARG A 141 -5.05 6.06 -11.72
C ARG A 141 -5.04 4.60 -11.28
N VAL A 142 -5.60 4.29 -10.11
CA VAL A 142 -5.65 2.91 -9.60
C VAL A 142 -6.78 2.12 -10.25
N ARG A 143 -6.68 0.80 -10.24
CA ARG A 143 -7.63 -0.08 -10.92
C ARG A 143 -8.74 -0.59 -10.01
N GLU A 144 -8.46 -0.85 -8.75
CA GLU A 144 -9.41 -1.47 -7.83
C GLU A 144 -10.52 -0.48 -7.43
N PRO A 145 -11.82 -0.82 -7.64
CA PRO A 145 -12.92 0.09 -7.31
C PRO A 145 -12.97 0.50 -5.85
N GLU A 146 -12.71 -0.44 -4.94
CA GLU A 146 -12.68 -0.17 -3.50
C GLU A 146 -11.55 0.80 -3.13
N LEU A 147 -10.36 0.65 -3.75
CA LEU A 147 -9.24 1.55 -3.53
C LEU A 147 -9.56 2.96 -4.08
N LYS A 148 -10.21 3.05 -5.22
CA LYS A 148 -10.72 4.33 -5.75
C LYS A 148 -11.61 5.03 -4.73
N SER A 149 -12.52 4.30 -4.10
CA SER A 149 -13.41 4.84 -3.06
C SER A 149 -12.64 5.31 -1.83
N LEU A 150 -11.67 4.53 -1.37
CA LEU A 150 -10.83 4.91 -0.23
C LEU A 150 -10.02 6.17 -0.51
N LEU A 151 -9.45 6.30 -1.70
CA LEU A 151 -8.69 7.49 -2.08
C LEU A 151 -9.58 8.74 -2.13
N ARG A 152 -10.81 8.62 -2.63
CA ARG A 152 -11.77 9.74 -2.60
C ARG A 152 -12.21 10.09 -1.18
N MET A 153 -12.43 9.09 -0.32
CA MET A 153 -12.72 9.30 1.11
C MET A 153 -11.58 10.02 1.81
N ALA A 154 -10.35 9.73 1.45
CA ALA A 154 -9.18 10.38 2.03
C ALA A 154 -9.22 11.90 1.82
N GLU A 155 -9.71 12.38 0.71
CA GLU A 155 -9.89 13.82 0.47
C GLU A 155 -10.75 14.48 1.54
N THR A 156 -11.89 13.86 1.87
CA THR A 156 -12.81 14.38 2.89
C THR A 156 -12.24 14.25 4.30
N VAL A 157 -11.70 13.08 4.63
CA VAL A 157 -11.16 12.78 5.97
C VAL A 157 -9.94 13.65 6.30
N LEU A 158 -9.11 13.95 5.30
CA LEU A 158 -7.88 14.72 5.45
C LEU A 158 -8.07 16.21 5.15
N ALA A 159 -9.28 16.64 4.77
CA ALA A 159 -9.57 18.05 4.59
C ALA A 159 -9.33 18.81 5.89
N PRO A 160 -8.77 20.04 5.83
CA PRO A 160 -8.59 20.84 7.05
C PRO A 160 -9.95 21.18 7.65
N ASP A 161 -10.00 21.23 8.98
CA ASP A 161 -11.19 21.68 9.69
C ASP A 161 -11.52 23.11 9.25
N ARG A 162 -12.79 23.34 8.94
CA ARG A 162 -13.30 24.66 8.53
C ARG A 162 -13.51 25.57 9.73
#